data_c35fefbd2402f19803ea19e29a0b3a78
#
_entry.id   c35fefbd2402f19803ea19e29a0b3a78
#
_cell.length_a   1.000
_cell.length_b   1.000
_cell.length_c   1.000
_cell.angle_alpha   90.00
_cell.angle_beta   90.00
_cell.angle_gamma   90.00
#
_symmetry.space_group_name_H-M   'P 1'
#
loop_
_entity.id
_entity.type
_entity.pdbx_description
1 polymer ?
#
loop_
_entity_poly.entity_id
_entity_poly.type
_entity_poly.pdbx_seq_one_letter_code
_entity_poly.pdbx_strand_id
1 'polypeptide(L)'
;MKHLFIIIALLLPLSISAKNPKFFKKARPIQLTVIAYDKAGQMQQGQGYFLNEQGDVLVEYNLLKNAVKVKAVDTTGKEYTLARIKGANSLYNIARLSCPEAKKIAAMPMLTEAITTGTAVYVMPISNTDKDAECLVDTISKIETFEEGHSYYTLTSALDERLSGSPVFTEKGELIGSIQLAADKEKQHGYIIAATYANQLSISAVDANKYDLRSLPMPKALPADETQATTFLYLLNKQDTLIYRANVEDFVEAFPTSSTGYIQLAELDARQGHYQEAEQVYAKGLELCTEHKDEIHHSFAKLLYQSGMLDKEVSEGWNLDKALSETNAAYEANPLPLYMALQGMILYGQKNYKEAYDKFLAMGQTNMRSSEYYLYAAQCKTMLEAPDEEILAMQDSALACYTKPYPTEAASSLYLRSKTLAKLSRFREAVADLNEYEHLLSANVSAAFYYEREQLEMQCRMYQQALNDIDRATTLDAIEPLYFAEQAVVNYRVGQIDEAMTAARQAIKLDDTFADAYRILGICLNDKKKTAEAKQALQKAVDLGDELAKSVLEKIK
;
A
#
# COMPACT_ATOMS: atom_id res chain seq x y z
N MET A 1 76.06 -23.04 -29.20
CA MET A 1 74.62 -23.17 -28.96
C MET A 1 73.98 -21.83 -29.31
N LYS A 2 73.26 -21.77 -30.45
CA LYS A 2 72.63 -20.54 -30.94
C LYS A 2 71.24 -20.42 -30.31
N HIS A 3 70.97 -19.38 -29.54
CA HIS A 3 69.65 -19.09 -29.03
C HIS A 3 68.83 -18.40 -30.12
N LEU A 4 67.82 -19.13 -30.59
CA LEU A 4 66.80 -18.63 -31.53
C LEU A 4 65.77 -17.84 -30.71
N PHE A 5 65.76 -16.52 -30.80
CA PHE A 5 64.70 -15.67 -30.25
C PHE A 5 63.53 -15.72 -31.27
N ILE A 6 62.45 -16.41 -30.88
CA ILE A 6 61.16 -16.31 -31.60
C ILE A 6 60.45 -15.03 -31.10
N ILE A 7 60.45 -14.00 -31.94
CA ILE A 7 59.61 -12.81 -31.73
C ILE A 7 58.19 -13.22 -32.13
N ILE A 8 57.34 -13.48 -31.10
CA ILE A 8 55.88 -13.56 -31.31
C ILE A 8 55.41 -12.12 -31.49
N ALA A 9 55.18 -11.73 -32.75
CA ALA A 9 54.47 -10.51 -33.05
C ALA A 9 53.00 -10.68 -32.58
N LEU A 10 52.62 -10.10 -31.46
CA LEU A 10 51.25 -9.89 -31.07
C LEU A 10 50.63 -8.98 -32.14
N LEU A 11 49.89 -9.55 -33.06
CA LEU A 11 48.98 -8.84 -33.94
C LEU A 11 47.81 -8.32 -33.08
N LEU A 12 47.99 -7.14 -32.53
CA LEU A 12 46.88 -6.31 -32.09
C LEU A 12 46.05 -5.99 -33.35
N PRO A 13 44.73 -6.22 -33.36
CA PRO A 13 43.90 -5.78 -34.46
C PRO A 13 43.98 -4.26 -34.54
N LEU A 14 44.67 -3.74 -35.54
CA LEU A 14 44.64 -2.33 -35.88
C LEU A 14 43.20 -2.01 -36.33
N SER A 15 42.44 -1.30 -35.51
CA SER A 15 41.24 -0.62 -35.97
C SER A 15 41.67 0.31 -37.12
N ILE A 16 41.30 -0.06 -38.34
CA ILE A 16 41.60 0.73 -39.53
C ILE A 16 40.67 1.94 -39.45
N SER A 17 41.23 3.15 -39.11
CA SER A 17 40.53 4.42 -39.31
C SER A 17 40.25 4.54 -40.83
N ALA A 18 39.00 4.30 -41.19
CA ALA A 18 38.56 4.44 -42.58
C ALA A 18 38.08 5.88 -42.79
N LYS A 19 38.29 6.36 -44.03
CA LYS A 19 37.71 7.67 -44.45
C LYS A 19 36.20 7.61 -44.18
N ASN A 20 35.66 8.65 -43.46
CA ASN A 20 34.25 8.70 -43.07
C ASN A 20 33.30 8.35 -44.23
N PRO A 21 32.33 7.46 -44.04
CA PRO A 21 31.40 7.03 -45.08
C PRO A 21 30.51 8.21 -45.53
N LYS A 22 29.90 8.08 -46.72
CA LYS A 22 29.04 9.16 -47.28
C LYS A 22 27.89 9.58 -46.40
N PHE A 23 27.34 8.69 -45.59
CA PHE A 23 26.21 8.95 -44.68
C PHE A 23 26.65 9.71 -43.40
N PHE A 24 27.92 9.75 -43.06
CA PHE A 24 28.45 10.29 -41.81
C PHE A 24 27.88 11.66 -41.46
N LYS A 25 27.93 12.61 -42.41
CA LYS A 25 27.39 13.98 -42.20
C LYS A 25 25.88 13.98 -41.88
N LYS A 26 25.12 13.03 -42.45
CA LYS A 26 23.68 12.88 -42.22
C LYS A 26 23.39 12.22 -40.88
N ALA A 27 24.22 11.27 -40.43
CA ALA A 27 24.04 10.56 -39.16
C ALA A 27 24.54 11.37 -37.96
N ARG A 28 25.47 12.29 -38.12
CA ARG A 28 26.03 13.07 -37.00
C ARG A 28 25.01 13.86 -36.17
N PRO A 29 23.97 14.50 -36.73
CA PRO A 29 22.96 15.23 -35.94
C PRO A 29 22.08 14.37 -35.02
N ILE A 30 22.06 13.03 -35.20
CA ILE A 30 21.29 12.19 -34.28
C ILE A 30 22.04 11.87 -33.00
N GLN A 31 23.37 12.07 -32.95
CA GLN A 31 24.19 11.73 -31.78
C GLN A 31 23.96 12.70 -30.63
N LEU A 32 23.94 12.16 -29.42
CA LEU A 32 23.67 12.91 -28.19
C LEU A 32 24.68 12.56 -27.11
N THR A 33 25.22 13.55 -26.44
CA THR A 33 25.79 13.40 -25.10
C THR A 33 24.65 13.41 -24.10
N VAL A 34 24.49 12.35 -23.33
CA VAL A 34 23.43 12.24 -22.33
C VAL A 34 24.00 12.48 -20.95
N ILE A 35 23.37 13.36 -20.18
CA ILE A 35 23.79 13.77 -18.85
C ILE A 35 22.65 13.44 -17.88
N ALA A 36 22.90 12.50 -16.98
CA ALA A 36 21.97 12.04 -15.96
C ALA A 36 22.34 12.65 -14.60
N TYR A 37 21.37 13.22 -13.90
CA TYR A 37 21.53 13.85 -12.59
C TYR A 37 20.79 13.03 -11.53
N ASP A 38 21.46 12.71 -10.45
CA ASP A 38 20.83 12.06 -9.28
C ASP A 38 20.14 13.10 -8.36
N LYS A 39 19.53 12.60 -7.25
CA LYS A 39 18.87 13.44 -6.23
C LYS A 39 19.83 14.44 -5.54
N ALA A 40 21.12 14.13 -5.49
CA ALA A 40 22.15 15.01 -4.91
C ALA A 40 22.73 16.00 -5.93
N GLY A 41 22.30 15.94 -7.20
CA GLY A 41 22.81 16.76 -8.29
C GLY A 41 24.13 16.25 -8.87
N GLN A 42 24.59 15.05 -8.51
CA GLN A 42 25.77 14.44 -9.11
C GLN A 42 25.45 14.03 -10.55
N MET A 43 26.43 14.21 -11.42
CA MET A 43 26.29 13.96 -12.84
C MET A 43 26.98 12.67 -13.26
N GLN A 44 26.29 11.90 -14.11
CA GLN A 44 26.88 10.83 -14.91
C GLN A 44 26.69 11.19 -16.39
N GLN A 45 27.67 10.87 -17.21
CA GLN A 45 27.64 11.15 -18.64
C GLN A 45 27.76 9.85 -19.43
N GLY A 46 27.00 9.74 -20.50
CA GLY A 46 27.04 8.65 -21.45
C GLY A 46 26.68 9.10 -22.85
N GLN A 47 26.57 8.14 -23.74
CA GLN A 47 26.17 8.39 -25.12
C GLN A 47 24.71 7.96 -25.33
N GLY A 48 24.06 8.58 -26.31
CA GLY A 48 22.75 8.21 -26.79
C GLY A 48 22.54 8.76 -28.21
N TYR A 49 21.39 8.48 -28.77
CA TYR A 49 21.06 9.02 -30.09
C TYR A 49 19.55 9.06 -30.31
N PHE A 50 19.10 9.96 -31.20
CA PHE A 50 17.73 9.97 -31.66
C PHE A 50 17.42 8.71 -32.45
N LEU A 51 16.44 7.93 -31.98
CA LEU A 51 16.09 6.62 -32.50
C LEU A 51 15.13 6.72 -33.69
N ASN A 52 14.21 7.69 -33.66
CA ASN A 52 13.16 7.86 -34.67
C ASN A 52 12.78 9.34 -34.88
N GLU A 53 11.92 9.60 -35.86
CA GLU A 53 11.45 10.95 -36.21
C GLU A 53 10.53 11.57 -35.14
N GLN A 54 10.01 10.78 -34.21
CA GLN A 54 9.20 11.23 -33.07
C GLN A 54 10.07 11.88 -31.97
N GLY A 55 11.39 11.78 -32.11
CA GLY A 55 12.35 12.33 -31.14
C GLY A 55 12.60 11.40 -29.95
N ASP A 56 12.29 10.12 -30.05
CA ASP A 56 12.69 9.20 -29.01
C ASP A 56 14.21 9.00 -29.01
N VAL A 57 14.76 8.91 -27.80
CA VAL A 57 16.20 8.77 -27.58
C VAL A 57 16.50 7.41 -26.98
N LEU A 58 17.47 6.70 -27.55
CA LEU A 58 18.03 5.50 -26.95
C LEU A 58 19.23 5.84 -26.09
N VAL A 59 19.26 5.33 -24.87
CA VAL A 59 20.35 5.50 -23.91
C VAL A 59 20.63 4.18 -23.18
N GLU A 60 21.76 4.12 -22.48
CA GLU A 60 22.06 2.99 -21.61
C GLU A 60 21.19 3.02 -20.35
N TYR A 61 20.61 1.87 -20.00
CA TYR A 61 19.81 1.67 -18.79
C TYR A 61 20.59 2.02 -17.51
N ASN A 62 21.85 1.58 -17.44
CA ASN A 62 22.68 1.80 -16.24
C ASN A 62 22.92 3.28 -15.94
N LEU A 63 22.91 4.13 -16.95
CA LEU A 63 23.02 5.59 -16.80
C LEU A 63 21.82 6.18 -16.03
N LEU A 64 20.67 5.50 -16.08
CA LEU A 64 19.41 6.00 -15.51
C LEU A 64 19.12 5.49 -14.08
N LYS A 65 19.87 4.52 -13.55
CA LYS A 65 19.55 3.84 -12.27
C LYS A 65 19.33 4.78 -11.08
N ASN A 66 20.05 5.89 -11.03
CA ASN A 66 19.90 6.89 -9.96
C ASN A 66 19.42 8.24 -10.48
N ALA A 67 19.13 8.34 -11.77
CA ALA A 67 18.81 9.58 -12.43
C ALA A 67 17.37 10.02 -12.14
N VAL A 68 17.21 11.20 -11.56
CA VAL A 68 15.91 11.88 -11.39
C VAL A 68 15.65 12.91 -12.50
N LYS A 69 16.69 13.30 -13.23
CA LYS A 69 16.65 14.24 -14.35
C LYS A 69 17.68 13.85 -15.41
N VAL A 70 17.29 13.87 -16.66
CA VAL A 70 18.17 13.55 -17.77
C VAL A 70 18.10 14.66 -18.82
N LYS A 71 19.26 15.14 -19.25
CA LYS A 71 19.43 16.04 -20.39
C LYS A 71 20.20 15.33 -21.48
N ALA A 72 20.02 15.79 -22.69
CA ALA A 72 20.84 15.41 -23.85
C ALA A 72 21.36 16.67 -24.54
N VAL A 73 22.57 16.60 -25.09
CA VAL A 73 23.20 17.70 -25.85
C VAL A 73 23.62 17.15 -27.19
N ASP A 74 23.18 17.78 -28.27
CA ASP A 74 23.56 17.36 -29.61
C ASP A 74 24.95 17.89 -30.01
N THR A 75 25.43 17.49 -31.16
CA THR A 75 26.75 17.91 -31.69
C THR A 75 26.88 19.37 -32.03
N THR A 76 25.79 20.14 -31.97
CA THR A 76 25.78 21.62 -32.16
C THR A 76 25.78 22.34 -30.82
N GLY A 77 25.64 21.63 -29.69
CA GLY A 77 25.56 22.22 -28.36
C GLY A 77 24.11 22.54 -27.92
N LYS A 78 23.10 22.17 -28.71
CA LYS A 78 21.70 22.34 -28.31
C LYS A 78 21.31 21.32 -27.24
N GLU A 79 20.71 21.81 -26.15
CA GLU A 79 20.21 21.03 -25.05
C GLU A 79 18.76 20.56 -25.29
N TYR A 80 18.45 19.38 -24.78
CA TYR A 80 17.13 18.74 -24.78
C TYR A 80 16.85 18.14 -23.41
N THR A 81 15.58 18.07 -23.02
CA THR A 81 15.14 17.37 -21.81
C THR A 81 14.57 16.00 -22.19
N LEU A 82 15.10 14.94 -21.59
CA LEU A 82 14.53 13.60 -21.75
C LEU A 82 13.50 13.38 -20.63
N ALA A 83 12.22 13.42 -21.01
CA ALA A 83 11.13 13.65 -20.05
C ALA A 83 10.58 12.37 -19.41
N ARG A 84 10.36 11.31 -20.20
CA ARG A 84 9.65 10.09 -19.78
C ARG A 84 10.33 8.84 -20.30
N ILE A 85 10.39 7.79 -19.50
CA ILE A 85 10.82 6.44 -19.93
C ILE A 85 9.66 5.83 -20.72
N LYS A 86 9.91 5.49 -21.98
CA LYS A 86 8.93 4.80 -22.87
C LYS A 86 9.07 3.28 -22.85
N GLY A 87 10.20 2.78 -22.38
CA GLY A 87 10.49 1.35 -22.20
C GLY A 87 11.94 1.16 -21.80
N ALA A 88 12.24 0.05 -21.16
CA ALA A 88 13.59 -0.25 -20.69
C ALA A 88 13.79 -1.77 -20.59
N ASN A 89 15.05 -2.19 -20.79
CA ASN A 89 15.47 -3.57 -20.56
C ASN A 89 16.85 -3.57 -19.89
N SER A 90 16.90 -4.02 -18.63
CA SER A 90 18.13 -4.03 -17.83
C SER A 90 19.14 -5.09 -18.31
N LEU A 91 18.66 -6.21 -18.85
CA LEU A 91 19.51 -7.29 -19.36
C LEU A 91 20.34 -6.81 -20.58
N TYR A 92 19.70 -6.08 -21.48
CA TYR A 92 20.34 -5.52 -22.66
C TYR A 92 20.87 -4.10 -22.47
N ASN A 93 20.86 -3.59 -21.23
CA ASN A 93 21.36 -2.25 -20.86
C ASN A 93 20.84 -1.12 -21.74
N ILE A 94 19.57 -1.14 -22.13
CA ILE A 94 18.94 -0.09 -22.95
C ILE A 94 17.70 0.49 -22.31
N ALA A 95 17.45 1.77 -22.57
CA ALA A 95 16.22 2.47 -22.25
C ALA A 95 15.85 3.44 -23.36
N ARG A 96 14.56 3.49 -23.70
CA ARG A 96 13.98 4.44 -24.66
C ARG A 96 13.28 5.54 -23.90
N LEU A 97 13.65 6.79 -24.17
CA LEU A 97 13.10 7.99 -23.52
C LEU A 97 12.43 8.90 -24.53
N SER A 98 11.40 9.63 -24.10
CA SER A 98 10.78 10.69 -24.90
C SER A 98 11.56 11.99 -24.77
N CYS A 99 11.65 12.73 -25.89
CA CYS A 99 12.18 14.10 -25.96
C CYS A 99 11.13 15.00 -26.64
N PRO A 100 10.19 15.61 -25.90
CA PRO A 100 9.10 16.39 -26.46
C PRO A 100 9.54 17.61 -27.28
N GLU A 101 10.73 18.13 -27.00
CA GLU A 101 11.33 19.30 -27.68
C GLU A 101 11.90 18.92 -29.06
N ALA A 102 12.14 17.63 -29.31
CA ALA A 102 12.76 17.12 -30.53
C ALA A 102 11.70 16.76 -31.57
N LYS A 103 11.05 17.76 -32.14
CA LYS A 103 10.07 17.56 -33.21
C LYS A 103 10.75 17.56 -34.57
N LYS A 104 10.41 16.59 -35.43
CA LYS A 104 10.91 16.48 -36.82
C LYS A 104 12.43 16.25 -36.92
N ILE A 105 12.95 15.35 -36.11
CA ILE A 105 14.35 14.94 -36.21
C ILE A 105 14.54 14.15 -37.53
N ALA A 106 15.64 14.46 -38.24
CA ALA A 106 16.05 13.68 -39.41
C ALA A 106 16.68 12.35 -38.95
N ALA A 107 15.84 11.40 -38.53
CA ALA A 107 16.29 10.09 -38.11
C ALA A 107 16.95 9.32 -39.27
N MET A 108 17.87 8.41 -38.93
CA MET A 108 18.43 7.48 -39.89
C MET A 108 17.46 6.32 -40.10
N PRO A 109 17.35 5.78 -41.34
CA PRO A 109 16.52 4.61 -41.58
C PRO A 109 17.03 3.43 -40.76
N MET A 110 16.13 2.70 -40.10
CA MET A 110 16.49 1.47 -39.40
C MET A 110 16.70 0.33 -40.37
N LEU A 111 17.66 -0.53 -40.07
CA LEU A 111 17.88 -1.76 -40.83
C LEU A 111 16.67 -2.70 -40.69
N THR A 112 16.03 -3.03 -41.80
CA THR A 112 14.90 -3.96 -41.86
C THR A 112 15.26 -5.29 -42.54
N GLU A 113 16.35 -5.32 -43.31
CA GLU A 113 16.82 -6.50 -43.99
C GLU A 113 17.78 -7.32 -43.12
N ALA A 114 17.78 -8.62 -43.27
CA ALA A 114 18.72 -9.48 -42.59
C ALA A 114 20.15 -9.26 -43.14
N ILE A 115 21.12 -9.08 -42.24
CA ILE A 115 22.54 -9.06 -42.60
C ILE A 115 23.20 -10.38 -42.19
N THR A 116 24.37 -10.66 -42.81
CA THR A 116 25.09 -11.92 -42.60
C THR A 116 26.39 -11.70 -41.79
N THR A 117 26.93 -12.76 -41.24
CA THR A 117 28.30 -12.75 -40.69
C THR A 117 29.30 -12.35 -41.77
N GLY A 118 30.35 -11.64 -41.39
CA GLY A 118 31.30 -11.06 -42.32
C GLY A 118 30.91 -9.68 -42.87
N THR A 119 29.70 -9.16 -42.55
CA THR A 119 29.28 -7.83 -42.96
C THR A 119 30.07 -6.78 -42.18
N ALA A 120 30.65 -5.80 -42.89
CA ALA A 120 31.29 -4.64 -42.29
C ALA A 120 30.25 -3.66 -41.73
N VAL A 121 30.50 -3.15 -40.54
CA VAL A 121 29.66 -2.20 -39.85
C VAL A 121 30.45 -0.99 -39.39
N TYR A 122 29.78 0.14 -39.23
CA TYR A 122 30.36 1.45 -38.90
C TYR A 122 29.86 1.89 -37.52
N VAL A 123 30.73 1.82 -36.52
CA VAL A 123 30.47 2.35 -35.17
C VAL A 123 30.78 3.83 -35.17
N MET A 124 29.84 4.62 -34.69
CA MET A 124 29.94 6.08 -34.75
C MET A 124 29.91 6.70 -33.33
N PRO A 125 31.08 6.79 -32.65
CA PRO A 125 31.14 7.39 -31.34
C PRO A 125 30.87 8.90 -31.40
N ILE A 126 30.36 9.46 -30.30
CA ILE A 126 30.17 10.89 -30.20
C ILE A 126 31.54 11.61 -30.13
N SER A 127 31.67 12.72 -30.83
CA SER A 127 32.84 13.59 -30.76
C SER A 127 32.41 15.05 -30.66
N ASN A 128 33.07 15.79 -29.78
CA ASN A 128 32.80 17.20 -29.55
C ASN A 128 33.36 18.10 -30.65
N THR A 129 34.19 17.56 -31.55
CA THR A 129 34.78 18.31 -32.66
C THR A 129 34.59 17.55 -33.96
N ASP A 130 34.40 18.32 -35.06
CA ASP A 130 34.28 17.72 -36.41
C ASP A 130 35.61 17.12 -36.89
N LYS A 131 36.74 17.58 -36.36
CA LYS A 131 38.06 17.10 -36.76
C LYS A 131 38.39 15.71 -36.21
N ASP A 132 37.88 15.42 -35.04
CA ASP A 132 38.16 14.16 -34.31
C ASP A 132 37.03 13.13 -34.46
N ALA A 133 36.02 13.45 -35.26
CA ALA A 133 34.88 12.58 -35.48
C ALA A 133 35.18 11.57 -36.60
N GLU A 134 35.45 10.31 -36.22
CA GLU A 134 35.74 9.20 -37.13
C GLU A 134 34.82 8.01 -36.85
N CYS A 135 34.44 7.30 -37.91
CA CYS A 135 33.81 6.01 -37.76
C CYS A 135 34.87 4.92 -37.53
N LEU A 136 34.58 4.01 -36.61
CA LEU A 136 35.32 2.79 -36.45
C LEU A 136 34.66 1.70 -37.31
N VAL A 137 35.43 0.98 -38.09
CA VAL A 137 34.94 -0.14 -38.90
C VAL A 137 35.23 -1.44 -38.19
N ASP A 138 34.20 -2.27 -38.04
CA ASP A 138 34.32 -3.63 -37.53
C ASP A 138 33.49 -4.60 -38.38
N THR A 139 33.48 -5.86 -38.02
CA THR A 139 32.80 -6.91 -38.76
C THR A 139 31.95 -7.75 -37.82
N ILE A 140 30.76 -8.14 -38.30
CA ILE A 140 29.89 -9.05 -37.56
C ILE A 140 30.47 -10.45 -37.58
N SER A 141 30.83 -10.98 -36.42
CA SER A 141 31.36 -12.36 -36.29
C SER A 141 30.28 -13.39 -36.00
N LYS A 142 29.21 -13.01 -35.29
CA LYS A 142 28.09 -13.89 -34.92
C LYS A 142 26.77 -13.13 -34.91
N ILE A 143 25.67 -13.82 -35.22
CA ILE A 143 24.30 -13.31 -35.15
C ILE A 143 23.48 -14.29 -34.34
N GLU A 144 22.78 -13.78 -33.34
CA GLU A 144 21.86 -14.53 -32.49
C GLU A 144 20.47 -13.87 -32.55
N THR A 145 19.45 -14.69 -32.49
CA THR A 145 18.06 -14.21 -32.41
C THR A 145 17.58 -14.29 -30.98
N PHE A 146 16.89 -13.26 -30.51
CA PHE A 146 16.29 -13.20 -29.21
C PHE A 146 14.86 -12.66 -29.33
N GLU A 147 14.18 -12.40 -28.25
CA GLU A 147 12.79 -11.92 -28.14
C GLU A 147 12.11 -11.49 -29.45
N GLU A 148 11.00 -12.11 -29.80
CA GLU A 148 10.17 -11.80 -30.98
C GLU A 148 10.92 -11.80 -32.34
N GLY A 149 12.08 -12.50 -32.41
CA GLY A 149 12.85 -12.61 -33.65
C GLY A 149 13.83 -11.48 -33.92
N HIS A 150 14.10 -10.62 -32.95
CA HIS A 150 15.11 -9.57 -33.08
C HIS A 150 16.52 -10.12 -33.07
N SER A 151 17.44 -9.40 -33.71
CA SER A 151 18.83 -9.80 -33.84
C SER A 151 19.74 -9.15 -32.82
N TYR A 152 20.67 -9.94 -32.32
CA TYR A 152 21.80 -9.55 -31.48
C TYR A 152 23.10 -9.94 -32.17
N TYR A 153 24.00 -9.01 -32.35
CA TYR A 153 25.20 -9.23 -33.15
C TYR A 153 26.44 -9.16 -32.27
N THR A 154 27.40 -10.05 -32.53
CA THR A 154 28.73 -10.00 -31.92
C THR A 154 29.72 -9.45 -32.93
N LEU A 155 30.54 -8.52 -32.53
CA LEU A 155 31.61 -7.96 -33.34
C LEU A 155 32.91 -8.75 -33.22
N THR A 156 33.79 -8.59 -34.20
CA THR A 156 35.08 -9.29 -34.24
C THR A 156 36.06 -8.73 -33.21
N SER A 157 36.05 -7.41 -33.04
CA SER A 157 37.04 -6.70 -32.17
C SER A 157 36.57 -6.52 -30.74
N ALA A 158 37.53 -6.46 -29.85
CA ALA A 158 37.31 -5.87 -28.53
C ALA A 158 37.13 -4.35 -28.65
N LEU A 159 36.11 -3.80 -27.99
CA LEU A 159 35.80 -2.37 -28.06
C LEU A 159 36.14 -1.68 -26.75
N ASP A 160 36.53 -0.40 -26.86
CA ASP A 160 36.76 0.49 -25.74
C ASP A 160 35.45 0.82 -25.00
N GLU A 161 35.47 0.92 -23.69
CA GLU A 161 34.29 1.25 -22.85
C GLU A 161 33.63 2.57 -23.28
N ARG A 162 34.36 3.51 -23.83
CA ARG A 162 33.85 4.79 -24.34
C ARG A 162 32.92 4.66 -25.54
N LEU A 163 32.88 3.50 -26.18
CA LEU A 163 32.01 3.23 -27.32
C LEU A 163 30.62 2.72 -26.93
N SER A 164 30.40 2.42 -25.65
CA SER A 164 29.09 1.96 -25.16
C SER A 164 28.00 2.98 -25.48
N GLY A 165 26.86 2.53 -25.95
CA GLY A 165 25.75 3.39 -26.37
C GLY A 165 25.91 4.02 -27.75
N SER A 166 27.05 3.85 -28.45
CA SER A 166 27.25 4.40 -29.79
C SER A 166 26.34 3.75 -30.83
N PRO A 167 25.76 4.52 -31.76
CA PRO A 167 24.99 3.97 -32.88
C PRO A 167 25.91 3.26 -33.90
N VAL A 168 25.39 2.18 -34.49
CA VAL A 168 26.05 1.36 -35.47
C VAL A 168 25.25 1.34 -36.79
N PHE A 169 25.95 1.49 -37.92
CA PHE A 169 25.34 1.63 -39.21
C PHE A 169 25.88 0.60 -40.23
N THR A 170 25.07 0.32 -41.25
CA THR A 170 25.54 -0.32 -42.49
C THR A 170 26.33 0.67 -43.35
N GLU A 171 27.03 0.19 -44.40
CA GLU A 171 27.69 1.06 -45.39
C GLU A 171 26.71 2.03 -46.09
N LYS A 172 25.43 1.63 -46.18
CA LYS A 172 24.36 2.47 -46.77
C LYS A 172 23.83 3.54 -45.77
N GLY A 173 24.25 3.49 -44.51
CA GLY A 173 23.78 4.40 -43.44
C GLY A 173 22.48 3.97 -42.80
N GLU A 174 22.11 2.71 -42.87
CA GLU A 174 20.96 2.18 -42.11
C GLU A 174 21.40 1.86 -40.69
N LEU A 175 20.61 2.28 -39.72
CA LEU A 175 20.86 2.08 -38.29
C LEU A 175 20.61 0.62 -37.91
N ILE A 176 21.68 -0.07 -37.55
CA ILE A 176 21.62 -1.48 -37.08
C ILE A 176 21.19 -1.52 -35.63
N GLY A 177 21.81 -0.70 -34.77
CA GLY A 177 21.56 -0.72 -33.34
C GLY A 177 22.55 0.10 -32.53
N SER A 178 22.73 -0.30 -31.28
CA SER A 178 23.58 0.35 -30.28
C SER A 178 24.66 -0.60 -29.77
N ILE A 179 25.86 -0.08 -29.59
CA ILE A 179 26.97 -0.83 -28.98
C ILE A 179 26.63 -1.15 -27.52
N GLN A 180 26.88 -2.39 -27.18
CA GLN A 180 26.91 -2.91 -25.81
C GLN A 180 28.25 -3.57 -25.54
N LEU A 181 28.69 -3.49 -24.30
CA LEU A 181 29.92 -4.12 -23.85
C LEU A 181 29.59 -5.32 -22.95
N ALA A 182 30.42 -6.34 -22.99
CA ALA A 182 30.27 -7.47 -22.08
C ALA A 182 30.43 -7.02 -20.63
N ALA A 183 29.61 -7.56 -19.74
CA ALA A 183 29.78 -7.35 -18.29
C ALA A 183 31.09 -7.98 -17.74
N ASP A 184 31.60 -9.01 -18.43
CA ASP A 184 32.85 -9.70 -18.11
C ASP A 184 34.02 -9.04 -18.85
N LYS A 185 34.90 -8.38 -18.11
CA LYS A 185 36.06 -7.68 -18.63
C LYS A 185 37.09 -8.58 -19.34
N GLU A 186 37.02 -9.90 -19.15
CA GLU A 186 37.90 -10.87 -19.81
C GLU A 186 37.40 -11.23 -21.23
N LYS A 187 36.14 -10.95 -21.55
CA LYS A 187 35.51 -11.19 -22.86
C LYS A 187 35.14 -9.88 -23.55
N GLN A 188 36.12 -9.07 -23.88
CA GLN A 188 35.96 -7.74 -24.47
C GLN A 188 35.43 -7.70 -25.90
N HIS A 189 34.43 -8.52 -26.25
CA HIS A 189 33.76 -8.37 -27.54
C HIS A 189 32.75 -7.24 -27.47
N GLY A 190 32.66 -6.47 -28.56
CA GLY A 190 31.54 -5.56 -28.79
C GLY A 190 30.31 -6.34 -29.22
N TYR A 191 29.16 -5.89 -28.77
CA TYR A 191 27.87 -6.42 -29.15
C TYR A 191 26.98 -5.31 -29.69
N ILE A 192 25.99 -5.65 -30.50
CA ILE A 192 25.00 -4.70 -31.01
C ILE A 192 23.61 -5.22 -30.69
N ILE A 193 22.82 -4.46 -29.94
CA ILE A 193 21.38 -4.68 -29.81
C ILE A 193 20.65 -3.98 -30.96
N ALA A 194 19.73 -4.67 -31.61
CA ALA A 194 19.03 -4.13 -32.76
C ALA A 194 18.20 -2.89 -32.44
N ALA A 195 18.29 -1.86 -33.31
CA ALA A 195 17.50 -0.63 -33.18
C ALA A 195 15.99 -0.90 -33.32
N THR A 196 15.59 -1.88 -34.11
CA THR A 196 14.18 -2.30 -34.23
C THR A 196 13.60 -2.78 -32.91
N TYR A 197 14.35 -3.57 -32.13
CA TYR A 197 13.96 -3.97 -30.78
C TYR A 197 13.83 -2.75 -29.86
N ALA A 198 14.85 -1.90 -29.83
CA ALA A 198 14.84 -0.69 -29.00
C ALA A 198 13.64 0.23 -29.31
N ASN A 199 13.25 0.32 -30.58
CA ASN A 199 12.11 1.13 -31.02
C ASN A 199 10.74 0.53 -30.66
N GLN A 200 10.67 -0.77 -30.39
CA GLN A 200 9.46 -1.47 -29.96
C GLN A 200 9.28 -1.46 -28.42
N LEU A 201 10.34 -1.14 -27.67
CA LEU A 201 10.22 -1.02 -26.22
C LEU A 201 9.06 -0.08 -25.85
N SER A 202 8.09 -0.59 -25.13
CA SER A 202 6.90 0.14 -24.71
C SER A 202 6.51 -0.27 -23.30
N ILE A 203 5.60 0.47 -22.70
CA ILE A 203 5.08 0.21 -21.35
C ILE A 203 3.65 -0.26 -21.47
N SER A 204 3.36 -1.43 -20.92
CA SER A 204 2.00 -1.94 -20.72
C SER A 204 1.49 -1.66 -19.31
N ALA A 205 0.21 -1.90 -19.07
CA ALA A 205 -0.41 -1.69 -17.75
C ALA A 205 0.34 -2.38 -16.59
N VAL A 206 0.81 -3.62 -16.81
CA VAL A 206 1.46 -4.42 -15.75
C VAL A 206 2.95 -4.12 -15.56
N ASP A 207 3.54 -3.34 -16.45
CA ASP A 207 4.98 -3.05 -16.42
C ASP A 207 5.39 -2.13 -15.28
N ALA A 208 4.43 -1.40 -14.67
CA ALA A 208 4.69 -0.54 -13.51
C ALA A 208 5.47 -1.24 -12.39
N ASN A 209 5.24 -2.54 -12.19
CA ASN A 209 5.87 -3.34 -11.15
C ASN A 209 7.10 -4.14 -11.62
N LYS A 210 7.41 -4.15 -12.91
CA LYS A 210 8.61 -4.82 -13.41
C LYS A 210 9.87 -4.15 -12.88
N TYR A 211 10.88 -4.96 -12.56
CA TYR A 211 12.15 -4.48 -12.01
C TYR A 211 12.77 -3.37 -12.87
N ASP A 212 12.76 -3.53 -14.19
CA ASP A 212 13.37 -2.61 -15.15
C ASP A 212 12.80 -1.18 -15.06
N LEU A 213 11.49 -1.05 -14.78
CA LEU A 213 10.87 0.27 -14.63
C LEU A 213 10.87 0.76 -13.18
N ARG A 214 10.63 -0.14 -12.23
CA ARG A 214 10.55 0.24 -10.80
C ARG A 214 11.88 0.75 -10.26
N SER A 215 13.00 0.25 -10.77
CA SER A 215 14.35 0.64 -10.32
C SER A 215 14.84 1.97 -10.91
N LEU A 216 14.11 2.57 -11.85
CA LEU A 216 14.47 3.83 -12.49
C LEU A 216 13.66 4.98 -11.85
N PRO A 217 14.31 5.94 -11.17
CA PRO A 217 13.61 7.03 -10.47
C PRO A 217 13.25 8.21 -11.40
N MET A 218 12.63 7.91 -12.53
CA MET A 218 12.09 8.89 -13.48
C MET A 218 10.62 8.60 -13.78
N PRO A 219 9.82 9.61 -14.15
CA PRO A 219 8.46 9.38 -14.64
C PRO A 219 8.46 8.50 -15.90
N LYS A 220 7.39 7.70 -16.05
CA LYS A 220 7.20 6.78 -17.17
C LYS A 220 6.19 7.35 -18.16
N ALA A 221 6.34 7.04 -19.43
CA ALA A 221 5.29 7.31 -20.39
C ALA A 221 4.07 6.43 -20.08
N LEU A 222 2.88 6.98 -20.24
CA LEU A 222 1.65 6.22 -20.05
C LEU A 222 1.39 5.28 -21.25
N PRO A 223 0.73 4.14 -21.04
CA PRO A 223 0.07 3.42 -22.11
C PRO A 223 -0.88 4.33 -22.90
N ALA A 224 -1.00 4.09 -24.20
CA ALA A 224 -1.85 4.90 -25.06
C ALA A 224 -3.37 4.67 -24.87
N ASP A 225 -3.74 3.50 -24.39
CA ASP A 225 -5.12 3.11 -24.07
C ASP A 225 -5.47 3.54 -22.65
N GLU A 226 -6.63 4.19 -22.46
CA GLU A 226 -7.06 4.75 -21.17
C GLU A 226 -7.19 3.68 -20.08
N THR A 227 -7.74 2.51 -20.41
CA THR A 227 -7.93 1.41 -19.45
C THR A 227 -6.59 0.89 -18.96
N GLN A 228 -5.63 0.72 -19.88
CA GLN A 228 -4.28 0.31 -19.53
C GLN A 228 -3.54 1.40 -18.74
N ALA A 229 -3.70 2.68 -19.11
CA ALA A 229 -3.10 3.80 -18.40
C ALA A 229 -3.68 3.94 -16.98
N THR A 230 -4.98 3.74 -16.80
CA THR A 230 -5.65 3.68 -15.49
C THR A 230 -5.07 2.57 -14.63
N THR A 231 -4.99 1.36 -15.18
CA THR A 231 -4.40 0.21 -14.48
C THR A 231 -2.94 0.47 -14.12
N PHE A 232 -2.18 1.07 -15.02
CA PHE A 232 -0.79 1.45 -14.78
C PHE A 232 -0.65 2.42 -13.60
N LEU A 233 -1.48 3.47 -13.52
CA LEU A 233 -1.48 4.42 -12.40
C LEU A 233 -1.80 3.74 -11.06
N TYR A 234 -2.76 2.82 -11.02
CA TYR A 234 -3.09 2.08 -9.80
C TYR A 234 -1.95 1.19 -9.31
N LEU A 235 -1.14 0.66 -10.23
CA LEU A 235 0.00 -0.22 -9.93
C LEU A 235 1.28 0.55 -9.61
N LEU A 236 1.37 1.85 -9.94
CA LEU A 236 2.53 2.67 -9.63
C LEU A 236 2.76 2.79 -8.12
N ASN A 237 4.03 2.85 -7.73
CA ASN A 237 4.42 3.10 -6.35
C ASN A 237 4.09 4.54 -5.94
N LYS A 238 3.04 4.70 -5.15
CA LYS A 238 2.55 6.00 -4.66
C LYS A 238 3.47 6.65 -3.60
N GLN A 239 4.50 5.95 -3.14
CA GLN A 239 5.46 6.47 -2.15
C GLN A 239 6.42 7.51 -2.76
N ASP A 240 6.78 7.36 -4.04
CA ASP A 240 7.52 8.41 -4.75
C ASP A 240 6.53 9.44 -5.32
N THR A 241 6.17 10.40 -4.47
CA THR A 241 5.13 11.38 -4.78
C THR A 241 5.44 12.25 -5.99
N LEU A 242 6.70 12.54 -6.29
CA LEU A 242 7.10 13.36 -7.44
C LEU A 242 6.87 12.59 -8.75
N ILE A 243 7.32 11.35 -8.82
CA ILE A 243 7.12 10.49 -10.00
C ILE A 243 5.62 10.22 -10.20
N TYR A 244 4.92 9.89 -9.11
CA TYR A 244 3.50 9.61 -9.16
C TYR A 244 2.70 10.83 -9.66
N ARG A 245 2.96 12.03 -9.10
CA ARG A 245 2.34 13.29 -9.53
C ARG A 245 2.54 13.52 -11.02
N ALA A 246 3.78 13.43 -11.50
CA ALA A 246 4.08 13.66 -12.92
C ALA A 246 3.30 12.70 -13.83
N ASN A 247 3.14 11.43 -13.44
CA ASN A 247 2.35 10.47 -14.20
C ASN A 247 0.85 10.73 -14.14
N VAL A 248 0.32 11.21 -13.00
CA VAL A 248 -1.11 11.60 -12.87
C VAL A 248 -1.39 12.86 -13.70
N GLU A 249 -0.49 13.85 -13.70
CA GLU A 249 -0.60 15.05 -14.54
C GLU A 249 -0.60 14.71 -16.03
N ASP A 250 0.31 13.81 -16.45
CA ASP A 250 0.33 13.28 -17.83
C ASP A 250 -1.00 12.57 -18.17
N PHE A 251 -1.57 11.84 -17.21
CA PHE A 251 -2.86 11.16 -17.41
C PHE A 251 -4.01 12.15 -17.60
N VAL A 252 -4.08 13.21 -16.79
CA VAL A 252 -5.10 14.28 -16.95
C VAL A 252 -4.95 14.98 -18.29
N GLU A 253 -3.71 15.18 -18.77
CA GLU A 253 -3.46 15.77 -20.09
C GLU A 253 -3.87 14.84 -21.23
N ALA A 254 -3.57 13.54 -21.13
CA ALA A 254 -3.86 12.55 -22.17
C ALA A 254 -5.34 12.17 -22.23
N PHE A 255 -6.02 12.14 -21.08
CA PHE A 255 -7.42 11.71 -20.92
C PHE A 255 -8.24 12.75 -20.13
N PRO A 256 -8.46 13.95 -20.68
CA PRO A 256 -9.05 15.09 -19.95
C PRO A 256 -10.52 14.90 -19.56
N THR A 257 -11.20 13.87 -20.06
CA THR A 257 -12.60 13.54 -19.71
C THR A 257 -12.71 12.36 -18.74
N SER A 258 -11.58 11.80 -18.30
CA SER A 258 -11.52 10.66 -17.37
C SER A 258 -11.58 11.14 -15.90
N SER A 259 -12.52 10.60 -15.12
CA SER A 259 -12.65 10.86 -13.68
C SER A 259 -11.40 10.46 -12.89
N THR A 260 -10.76 9.36 -13.30
CA THR A 260 -9.59 8.76 -12.60
C THR A 260 -8.47 9.78 -12.37
N GLY A 261 -8.11 10.56 -13.41
CA GLY A 261 -7.00 11.52 -13.31
C GLY A 261 -7.25 12.60 -12.26
N TYR A 262 -8.44 13.18 -12.27
CA TYR A 262 -8.83 14.24 -11.32
C TYR A 262 -8.93 13.70 -9.90
N ILE A 263 -9.51 12.51 -9.70
CA ILE A 263 -9.58 11.86 -8.40
C ILE A 263 -8.18 11.64 -7.82
N GLN A 264 -7.28 11.02 -8.60
CA GLN A 264 -5.92 10.73 -8.13
C GLN A 264 -5.10 12.01 -7.84
N LEU A 265 -5.27 13.06 -8.67
CA LEU A 265 -4.56 14.32 -8.47
C LEU A 265 -5.07 15.05 -7.22
N ALA A 266 -6.40 15.16 -7.04
CA ALA A 266 -7.00 15.78 -5.88
C ALA A 266 -6.67 15.05 -4.57
N GLU A 267 -6.73 13.72 -4.57
CA GLU A 267 -6.30 12.93 -3.40
C GLU A 267 -4.82 13.12 -3.07
N LEU A 268 -3.97 13.32 -4.09
CA LEU A 268 -2.55 13.59 -3.90
C LEU A 268 -2.33 14.98 -3.28
N ASP A 269 -3.05 16.00 -3.76
CA ASP A 269 -3.00 17.35 -3.21
C ASP A 269 -3.48 17.37 -1.75
N ALA A 270 -4.60 16.72 -1.45
CA ALA A 270 -5.13 16.64 -0.09
C ALA A 270 -4.15 15.94 0.87
N ARG A 271 -3.49 14.86 0.45
CA ARG A 271 -2.44 14.17 1.25
C ARG A 271 -1.23 15.06 1.56
N GLN A 272 -0.95 16.03 0.71
CA GLN A 272 0.13 17.00 0.90
C GLN A 272 -0.32 18.24 1.69
N GLY A 273 -1.59 18.30 2.09
CA GLY A 273 -2.18 19.44 2.81
C GLY A 273 -2.63 20.58 1.90
N HIS A 274 -2.62 20.38 0.58
CA HIS A 274 -3.05 21.35 -0.43
C HIS A 274 -4.56 21.21 -0.69
N TYR A 275 -5.38 21.47 0.34
CA TYR A 275 -6.81 21.20 0.31
C TYR A 275 -7.59 22.09 -0.67
N GLN A 276 -7.19 23.35 -0.85
CA GLN A 276 -7.82 24.26 -1.81
C GLN A 276 -7.55 23.83 -3.26
N GLU A 277 -6.33 23.42 -3.56
CA GLU A 277 -5.94 22.88 -4.85
C GLU A 277 -6.70 21.59 -5.14
N ALA A 278 -6.82 20.69 -4.16
CA ALA A 278 -7.60 19.46 -4.29
C ALA A 278 -9.06 19.75 -4.66
N GLU A 279 -9.69 20.74 -4.01
CA GLU A 279 -11.06 21.15 -4.32
C GLU A 279 -11.20 21.70 -5.74
N GLN A 280 -10.24 22.52 -6.19
CA GLN A 280 -10.23 23.04 -7.56
C GLN A 280 -10.07 21.92 -8.60
N VAL A 281 -9.26 20.90 -8.30
CA VAL A 281 -9.10 19.73 -9.17
C VAL A 281 -10.40 18.93 -9.26
N TYR A 282 -11.10 18.69 -8.14
CA TYR A 282 -12.41 18.05 -8.18
C TYR A 282 -13.43 18.86 -9.00
N ALA A 283 -13.50 20.17 -8.77
CA ALA A 283 -14.40 21.05 -9.52
C ALA A 283 -14.12 20.99 -11.03
N LYS A 284 -12.85 21.02 -11.43
CA LYS A 284 -12.44 20.88 -12.82
C LYS A 284 -12.83 19.51 -13.41
N GLY A 285 -12.67 18.44 -12.65
CA GLY A 285 -13.12 17.11 -13.06
C GLY A 285 -14.62 17.06 -13.28
N LEU A 286 -15.42 17.63 -12.36
CA LEU A 286 -16.89 17.71 -12.49
C LEU A 286 -17.34 18.56 -13.69
N GLU A 287 -16.55 19.55 -14.10
CA GLU A 287 -16.81 20.35 -15.31
C GLU A 287 -16.52 19.56 -16.58
N LEU A 288 -15.36 18.91 -16.67
CA LEU A 288 -14.84 18.33 -17.92
C LEU A 288 -15.28 16.89 -18.18
N CYS A 289 -15.46 16.08 -17.12
CA CYS A 289 -15.91 14.70 -17.29
C CYS A 289 -17.39 14.65 -17.68
N THR A 290 -17.70 13.81 -18.65
CA THR A 290 -19.11 13.57 -19.09
C THR A 290 -19.71 12.37 -18.38
N GLU A 291 -18.90 11.43 -17.99
CA GLU A 291 -19.28 10.18 -17.32
C GLU A 291 -18.57 10.08 -15.96
N HIS A 292 -19.04 9.19 -15.09
CA HIS A 292 -18.41 8.89 -13.79
C HIS A 292 -18.24 10.10 -12.85
N LYS A 293 -19.13 11.10 -12.94
CA LYS A 293 -19.16 12.24 -12.00
C LYS A 293 -19.48 11.80 -10.58
N ASP A 294 -20.26 10.74 -10.44
CA ASP A 294 -20.57 10.08 -9.17
C ASP A 294 -19.31 9.63 -8.42
N GLU A 295 -18.31 9.10 -9.14
CA GLU A 295 -17.02 8.71 -8.54
C GLU A 295 -16.24 9.93 -8.03
N ILE A 296 -16.26 11.06 -8.76
CA ILE A 296 -15.63 12.31 -8.35
C ILE A 296 -16.29 12.84 -7.08
N HIS A 297 -17.61 12.96 -7.06
CA HIS A 297 -18.39 13.38 -5.90
C HIS A 297 -18.12 12.46 -4.70
N HIS A 298 -18.12 11.14 -4.91
CA HIS A 298 -17.85 10.17 -3.84
C HIS A 298 -16.44 10.28 -3.27
N SER A 299 -15.41 10.41 -4.12
CA SER A 299 -14.03 10.59 -3.66
C SER A 299 -13.88 11.87 -2.84
N PHE A 300 -14.47 12.97 -3.30
CA PHE A 300 -14.45 14.23 -2.57
C PHE A 300 -15.21 14.13 -1.25
N ALA A 301 -16.41 13.56 -1.24
CA ALA A 301 -17.18 13.32 -0.03
C ALA A 301 -16.41 12.50 1.01
N LYS A 302 -15.69 11.49 0.58
CA LYS A 302 -14.86 10.65 1.46
C LYS A 302 -13.73 11.45 2.12
N LEU A 303 -13.05 12.32 1.37
CA LEU A 303 -12.02 13.20 1.93
C LEU A 303 -12.61 14.21 2.92
N LEU A 304 -13.76 14.83 2.57
CA LEU A 304 -14.48 15.75 3.44
C LEU A 304 -14.94 15.05 4.73
N TYR A 305 -15.44 13.82 4.65
CA TYR A 305 -15.82 13.02 5.81
C TYR A 305 -14.62 12.75 6.73
N GLN A 306 -13.51 12.29 6.15
CA GLN A 306 -12.28 12.04 6.93
C GLN A 306 -11.78 13.30 7.63
N SER A 307 -11.83 14.45 6.94
CA SER A 307 -11.42 15.74 7.48
C SER A 307 -12.41 16.25 8.54
N GLY A 308 -13.71 16.11 8.30
CA GLY A 308 -14.76 16.55 9.21
C GLY A 308 -14.86 15.73 10.51
N MET A 309 -14.23 14.55 10.56
CA MET A 309 -14.11 13.74 11.78
C MET A 309 -12.91 14.13 12.64
N LEU A 310 -12.07 15.07 12.21
CA LEU A 310 -10.96 15.59 12.99
C LEU A 310 -11.46 16.70 13.94
N ASP A 311 -10.81 16.84 15.09
CA ASP A 311 -11.15 17.88 16.07
C ASP A 311 -10.84 19.31 15.59
N LYS A 312 -10.10 19.44 14.48
CA LYS A 312 -9.68 20.71 13.91
C LYS A 312 -10.03 20.77 12.42
N GLU A 313 -10.68 21.86 12.02
CA GLU A 313 -10.95 22.15 10.62
C GLU A 313 -9.61 22.25 9.84
N VAL A 314 -9.48 21.44 8.80
CA VAL A 314 -8.25 21.36 7.99
C VAL A 314 -8.24 22.38 6.85
N SER A 315 -9.43 22.80 6.38
CA SER A 315 -9.63 23.83 5.35
C SER A 315 -11.01 24.44 5.51
N GLU A 316 -11.18 25.70 5.14
CA GLU A 316 -12.47 26.41 5.22
C GLU A 316 -13.55 25.66 4.44
N GLY A 317 -14.67 25.38 5.11
CA GLY A 317 -15.80 24.67 4.53
C GLY A 317 -15.62 23.16 4.34
N TRP A 318 -14.52 22.58 4.77
CA TRP A 318 -14.32 21.11 4.77
C TRP A 318 -14.94 20.51 6.04
N ASN A 319 -16.21 20.20 5.96
CA ASN A 319 -17.03 19.74 7.05
C ASN A 319 -17.98 18.61 6.64
N LEU A 320 -18.69 18.05 7.61
CA LEU A 320 -19.63 16.95 7.38
C LEU A 320 -20.85 17.36 6.55
N ASP A 321 -21.28 18.62 6.56
CA ASP A 321 -22.43 19.09 5.76
C ASP A 321 -22.08 19.08 4.29
N LYS A 322 -20.89 19.57 3.92
CA LYS A 322 -20.39 19.49 2.55
C LYS A 322 -20.16 18.04 2.13
N ALA A 323 -19.62 17.18 3.01
CA ALA A 323 -19.48 15.76 2.75
C ALA A 323 -20.82 15.09 2.41
N LEU A 324 -21.88 15.42 3.15
CA LEU A 324 -23.23 14.90 2.91
C LEU A 324 -23.78 15.39 1.56
N SER A 325 -23.57 16.67 1.25
CA SER A 325 -23.98 17.25 -0.05
C SER A 325 -23.33 16.53 -1.22
N GLU A 326 -22.01 16.33 -1.16
CA GLU A 326 -21.26 15.62 -2.21
C GLU A 326 -21.68 14.14 -2.32
N THR A 327 -21.91 13.45 -1.19
CA THR A 327 -22.39 12.06 -1.22
C THR A 327 -23.80 11.97 -1.80
N ASN A 328 -24.67 12.94 -1.53
CA ASN A 328 -26.01 13.00 -2.12
C ASN A 328 -25.93 13.19 -3.64
N ALA A 329 -25.06 14.09 -4.12
CA ALA A 329 -24.83 14.28 -5.55
C ALA A 329 -24.30 12.99 -6.23
N ALA A 330 -23.39 12.26 -5.56
CA ALA A 330 -22.95 10.95 -6.04
C ALA A 330 -24.11 9.97 -6.18
N TYR A 331 -24.96 9.86 -5.15
CA TYR A 331 -26.08 8.94 -5.12
C TYR A 331 -27.18 9.32 -6.12
N GLU A 332 -27.43 10.60 -6.34
CA GLU A 332 -28.39 11.09 -7.35
C GLU A 332 -27.93 10.79 -8.77
N ALA A 333 -26.61 10.93 -9.04
CA ALA A 333 -26.04 10.62 -10.34
C ALA A 333 -26.03 9.10 -10.62
N ASN A 334 -25.75 8.29 -9.59
CA ASN A 334 -25.71 6.83 -9.70
C ASN A 334 -26.03 6.19 -8.33
N PRO A 335 -27.22 5.58 -8.13
CA PRO A 335 -27.67 5.12 -6.81
C PRO A 335 -26.99 3.84 -6.34
N LEU A 336 -25.68 3.87 -6.13
CA LEU A 336 -24.92 2.74 -5.63
C LEU A 336 -25.02 2.60 -4.10
N PRO A 337 -25.13 1.37 -3.57
CA PRO A 337 -25.14 1.13 -2.13
C PRO A 337 -23.92 1.71 -1.40
N LEU A 338 -22.76 1.75 -2.05
CA LEU A 338 -21.53 2.33 -1.49
C LEU A 338 -21.73 3.80 -1.06
N TYR A 339 -22.46 4.59 -1.86
CA TYR A 339 -22.72 6.00 -1.54
C TYR A 339 -23.71 6.14 -0.38
N MET A 340 -24.72 5.27 -0.34
CA MET A 340 -25.68 5.22 0.77
C MET A 340 -24.99 4.83 2.09
N ALA A 341 -24.00 3.94 2.07
CA ALA A 341 -23.21 3.60 3.25
C ALA A 341 -22.43 4.84 3.78
N LEU A 342 -21.80 5.60 2.88
CA LEU A 342 -21.10 6.83 3.26
C LEU A 342 -22.07 7.91 3.79
N GLN A 343 -23.29 8.04 3.20
CA GLN A 343 -24.34 8.91 3.76
C GLN A 343 -24.64 8.53 5.22
N GLY A 344 -24.83 7.24 5.51
CA GLY A 344 -25.08 6.76 6.87
C GLY A 344 -23.94 7.11 7.84
N MET A 345 -22.68 6.94 7.42
CA MET A 345 -21.51 7.29 8.25
C MET A 345 -21.44 8.80 8.52
N ILE A 346 -21.68 9.64 7.52
CA ILE A 346 -21.67 11.09 7.66
C ILE A 346 -22.78 11.55 8.62
N LEU A 347 -24.00 11.06 8.41
CA LEU A 347 -25.16 11.36 9.28
C LEU A 347 -24.90 10.93 10.72
N TYR A 348 -24.26 9.79 10.93
CA TYR A 348 -23.85 9.36 12.27
C TYR A 348 -22.83 10.34 12.88
N GLY A 349 -21.84 10.79 12.11
CA GLY A 349 -20.88 11.81 12.54
C GLY A 349 -21.52 13.16 12.90
N GLN A 350 -22.58 13.55 12.16
CA GLN A 350 -23.42 14.73 12.44
C GLN A 350 -24.36 14.54 13.63
N LYS A 351 -24.40 13.34 14.25
CA LYS A 351 -25.34 12.95 15.32
C LYS A 351 -26.81 12.86 14.86
N ASN A 352 -27.05 12.80 13.56
CA ASN A 352 -28.38 12.55 12.97
C ASN A 352 -28.69 11.04 12.99
N TYR A 353 -28.75 10.47 14.19
CA TYR A 353 -28.78 9.02 14.41
C TYR A 353 -30.02 8.33 13.80
N LYS A 354 -31.15 9.04 13.70
CA LYS A 354 -32.36 8.47 13.11
C LYS A 354 -32.20 8.25 11.61
N GLU A 355 -31.72 9.26 10.89
CA GLU A 355 -31.50 9.16 9.43
C GLU A 355 -30.33 8.22 9.11
N ALA A 356 -29.27 8.23 9.94
CA ALA A 356 -28.17 7.27 9.84
C ALA A 356 -28.67 5.82 9.99
N TYR A 357 -29.54 5.56 10.98
CA TYR A 357 -30.18 4.25 11.16
C TYR A 357 -30.93 3.81 9.93
N ASP A 358 -31.75 4.68 9.34
CA ASP A 358 -32.52 4.36 8.13
C ASP A 358 -31.63 3.98 6.96
N LYS A 359 -30.50 4.68 6.78
CA LYS A 359 -29.49 4.35 5.75
C LYS A 359 -28.84 3.00 6.00
N PHE A 360 -28.36 2.73 7.23
CA PHE A 360 -27.73 1.46 7.55
C PHE A 360 -28.71 0.28 7.48
N LEU A 361 -29.95 0.48 7.88
CA LEU A 361 -31.00 -0.56 7.73
C LEU A 361 -31.27 -0.87 6.25
N ALA A 362 -31.33 0.17 5.39
CA ALA A 362 -31.51 -0.01 3.95
C ALA A 362 -30.34 -0.77 3.31
N MET A 363 -29.11 -0.61 3.80
CA MET A 363 -27.96 -1.41 3.35
C MET A 363 -28.16 -2.92 3.53
N GLY A 364 -28.93 -3.33 4.54
CA GLY A 364 -29.30 -4.73 4.76
C GLY A 364 -30.13 -5.36 3.65
N GLN A 365 -30.72 -4.57 2.75
CA GLN A 365 -31.52 -5.02 1.61
C GLN A 365 -30.74 -4.99 0.28
N THR A 366 -29.48 -4.60 0.32
CA THR A 366 -28.63 -4.51 -0.87
C THR A 366 -27.72 -5.73 -1.03
N ASN A 367 -27.08 -5.83 -2.19
CA ASN A 367 -26.02 -6.82 -2.43
C ASN A 367 -24.74 -6.58 -1.59
N MET A 368 -24.63 -5.43 -0.91
CA MET A 368 -23.55 -5.10 0.04
C MET A 368 -23.95 -5.35 1.50
N ARG A 369 -25.02 -6.11 1.72
CA ARG A 369 -25.44 -6.53 3.07
C ARG A 369 -24.26 -7.10 3.85
N SER A 370 -23.99 -6.54 5.04
CA SER A 370 -22.95 -7.03 5.94
C SER A 370 -23.37 -6.87 7.40
N SER A 371 -22.73 -7.60 8.28
CA SER A 371 -22.89 -7.49 9.73
C SER A 371 -22.59 -6.07 10.22
N GLU A 372 -21.61 -5.40 9.64
CA GLU A 372 -21.15 -4.08 10.03
C GLU A 372 -22.28 -3.02 9.98
N TYR A 373 -23.08 -3.01 8.91
CA TYR A 373 -24.19 -2.05 8.80
C TYR A 373 -25.28 -2.27 9.84
N TYR A 374 -25.57 -3.52 10.21
CA TYR A 374 -26.50 -3.80 11.29
C TYR A 374 -25.92 -3.41 12.67
N LEU A 375 -24.60 -3.53 12.87
CA LEU A 375 -23.95 -3.04 14.08
C LEU A 375 -23.97 -1.51 14.15
N TYR A 376 -23.77 -0.81 13.04
CA TYR A 376 -23.97 0.65 13.00
C TYR A 376 -25.43 1.03 13.29
N ALA A 377 -26.40 0.28 12.76
CA ALA A 377 -27.81 0.48 13.07
C ALA A 377 -28.12 0.27 14.56
N ALA A 378 -27.55 -0.78 15.19
CA ALA A 378 -27.63 -1.02 16.62
C ALA A 378 -27.02 0.15 17.44
N GLN A 379 -25.89 0.68 16.99
CA GLN A 379 -25.24 1.80 17.65
C GLN A 379 -26.06 3.09 17.51
N CYS A 380 -26.69 3.33 16.35
CA CYS A 380 -27.66 4.44 16.21
C CYS A 380 -28.82 4.30 17.21
N LYS A 381 -29.38 3.10 17.37
CA LYS A 381 -30.43 2.83 18.36
C LYS A 381 -29.95 3.10 19.79
N THR A 382 -28.72 2.74 20.12
CA THR A 382 -28.11 3.04 21.42
C THR A 382 -28.01 4.55 21.66
N MET A 383 -27.56 5.32 20.64
CA MET A 383 -27.44 6.77 20.74
C MET A 383 -28.79 7.50 20.80
N LEU A 384 -29.86 6.85 20.33
CA LEU A 384 -31.24 7.30 20.42
C LEU A 384 -31.92 6.86 21.74
N GLU A 385 -31.18 6.22 22.65
CA GLU A 385 -31.70 5.67 23.91
C GLU A 385 -32.91 4.74 23.69
N ALA A 386 -32.91 4.01 22.57
CA ALA A 386 -33.96 3.04 22.26
C ALA A 386 -33.93 1.85 23.23
N PRO A 387 -35.08 1.13 23.42
CA PRO A 387 -35.13 -0.09 24.22
C PRO A 387 -34.06 -1.12 23.83
N ASP A 388 -33.47 -1.80 24.83
CA ASP A 388 -32.41 -2.79 24.58
C ASP A 388 -32.88 -3.94 23.67
N GLU A 389 -34.19 -4.23 23.61
CA GLU A 389 -34.76 -5.23 22.68
C GLU A 389 -34.65 -4.79 21.21
N GLU A 390 -34.75 -3.49 20.94
CA GLU A 390 -34.57 -2.97 19.56
C GLU A 390 -33.10 -2.99 19.16
N ILE A 391 -32.19 -2.73 20.10
CA ILE A 391 -30.74 -2.84 19.91
C ILE A 391 -30.38 -4.30 19.63
N LEU A 392 -30.93 -5.24 20.45
CA LEU A 392 -30.71 -6.67 20.28
C LEU A 392 -31.19 -7.17 18.92
N ALA A 393 -32.34 -6.72 18.43
CA ALA A 393 -32.86 -7.10 17.11
C ALA A 393 -31.91 -6.75 15.97
N MET A 394 -31.19 -5.61 16.06
CA MET A 394 -30.18 -5.24 15.08
C MET A 394 -28.92 -6.10 15.20
N GLN A 395 -28.50 -6.41 16.43
CA GLN A 395 -27.36 -7.30 16.67
C GLN A 395 -27.65 -8.76 16.23
N ASP A 396 -28.88 -9.24 16.40
CA ASP A 396 -29.33 -10.51 15.84
C ASP A 396 -29.26 -10.52 14.32
N SER A 397 -29.66 -9.41 13.67
CA SER A 397 -29.57 -9.23 12.23
C SER A 397 -28.11 -9.19 11.75
N ALA A 398 -27.20 -8.61 12.53
CA ALA A 398 -25.77 -8.60 12.27
C ALA A 398 -25.21 -10.04 12.30
N LEU A 399 -25.55 -10.81 13.32
CA LEU A 399 -25.09 -12.19 13.45
C LEU A 399 -25.70 -13.11 12.38
N ALA A 400 -26.93 -12.83 11.93
CA ALA A 400 -27.58 -13.55 10.83
C ALA A 400 -26.93 -13.33 9.44
N CYS A 401 -25.92 -12.44 9.34
CA CYS A 401 -25.09 -12.32 8.15
C CYS A 401 -24.06 -13.45 8.03
N TYR A 402 -23.84 -14.20 9.10
CA TYR A 402 -22.88 -15.30 9.14
C TYR A 402 -23.59 -16.64 9.22
N THR A 403 -22.94 -17.69 8.70
CA THR A 403 -23.39 -19.09 8.82
C THR A 403 -22.55 -19.83 9.86
N LYS A 404 -23.17 -20.79 10.56
CA LYS A 404 -22.43 -21.65 11.49
C LYS A 404 -21.69 -22.78 10.74
N PRO A 405 -20.49 -23.17 11.17
CA PRO A 405 -19.73 -22.59 12.27
C PRO A 405 -19.34 -21.13 11.95
N TYR A 406 -19.40 -20.27 12.96
CA TYR A 406 -19.12 -18.84 12.74
C TYR A 406 -17.66 -18.59 12.35
N PRO A 407 -17.39 -17.69 11.41
CA PRO A 407 -16.03 -17.23 11.14
C PRO A 407 -15.55 -16.23 12.21
N THR A 408 -14.24 -15.98 12.26
CA THR A 408 -13.63 -15.08 13.24
C THR A 408 -14.22 -13.66 13.19
N GLU A 409 -14.66 -13.21 12.02
CA GLU A 409 -15.29 -11.90 11.79
C GLU A 409 -16.61 -11.72 12.56
N ALA A 410 -17.25 -12.83 12.98
CA ALA A 410 -18.47 -12.78 13.79
C ALA A 410 -18.20 -12.39 15.26
N ALA A 411 -16.95 -12.43 15.71
CA ALA A 411 -16.59 -12.22 17.10
C ALA A 411 -17.12 -10.89 17.66
N SER A 412 -16.95 -9.77 16.94
CA SER A 412 -17.46 -8.46 17.40
C SER A 412 -18.98 -8.45 17.57
N SER A 413 -19.72 -9.13 16.69
CA SER A 413 -21.19 -9.23 16.78
C SER A 413 -21.62 -10.01 18.02
N LEU A 414 -20.96 -11.14 18.31
CA LEU A 414 -21.22 -11.96 19.49
C LEU A 414 -20.93 -11.17 20.78
N TYR A 415 -19.77 -10.50 20.85
CA TYR A 415 -19.40 -9.73 22.03
C TYR A 415 -20.37 -8.57 22.30
N LEU A 416 -20.72 -7.78 21.28
CA LEU A 416 -21.69 -6.69 21.45
C LEU A 416 -23.08 -7.20 21.81
N ARG A 417 -23.53 -8.31 21.24
CA ARG A 417 -24.81 -8.93 21.57
C ARG A 417 -24.84 -9.45 22.99
N SER A 418 -23.77 -10.06 23.47
CA SER A 418 -23.68 -10.54 24.87
C SER A 418 -23.89 -9.42 25.89
N LYS A 419 -23.35 -8.22 25.60
CA LYS A 419 -23.56 -7.03 26.47
C LYS A 419 -25.03 -6.63 26.56
N THR A 420 -25.73 -6.61 25.43
CA THR A 420 -27.15 -6.27 25.40
C THR A 420 -28.00 -7.36 26.06
N LEU A 421 -27.68 -8.63 25.82
CA LEU A 421 -28.33 -9.75 26.48
C LEU A 421 -28.15 -9.71 28.01
N ALA A 422 -26.96 -9.31 28.48
CA ALA A 422 -26.70 -9.14 29.90
C ALA A 422 -27.57 -8.02 30.53
N LYS A 423 -27.72 -6.87 29.85
CA LYS A 423 -28.62 -5.79 30.29
C LYS A 423 -30.08 -6.26 30.39
N LEU A 424 -30.50 -7.09 29.45
CA LEU A 424 -31.82 -7.72 29.43
C LEU A 424 -31.97 -8.90 30.41
N SER A 425 -30.98 -9.15 31.27
CA SER A 425 -30.92 -10.27 32.20
C SER A 425 -31.02 -11.68 31.52
N ARG A 426 -30.74 -11.75 30.23
CA ARG A 426 -30.67 -13.01 29.43
C ARG A 426 -29.27 -13.61 29.54
N PHE A 427 -28.83 -13.81 30.81
CA PHE A 427 -27.45 -14.17 31.14
C PHE A 427 -26.95 -15.46 30.48
N ARG A 428 -27.79 -16.51 30.37
CA ARG A 428 -27.38 -17.77 29.74
C ARG A 428 -27.06 -17.59 28.26
N GLU A 429 -27.79 -16.75 27.58
CA GLU A 429 -27.55 -16.44 26.16
C GLU A 429 -26.31 -15.58 26.01
N ALA A 430 -26.09 -14.63 26.91
CA ALA A 430 -24.88 -13.83 26.95
C ALA A 430 -23.61 -14.71 27.14
N VAL A 431 -23.66 -15.67 28.08
CA VAL A 431 -22.57 -16.64 28.30
C VAL A 431 -22.35 -17.50 27.06
N ALA A 432 -23.41 -17.93 26.37
CA ALA A 432 -23.26 -18.71 25.14
C ALA A 432 -22.56 -17.94 24.05
N ASP A 433 -22.86 -16.65 23.87
CA ASP A 433 -22.18 -15.76 22.92
C ASP A 433 -20.71 -15.57 23.29
N LEU A 434 -20.39 -15.38 24.58
CA LEU A 434 -19.02 -15.22 25.03
C LEU A 434 -18.19 -16.52 24.90
N ASN A 435 -18.83 -17.69 25.05
CA ASN A 435 -18.17 -18.97 24.80
C ASN A 435 -17.77 -19.11 23.32
N GLU A 436 -18.68 -18.75 22.41
CA GLU A 436 -18.39 -18.75 20.98
C GLU A 436 -17.33 -17.69 20.61
N TYR A 437 -17.39 -16.51 21.22
CA TYR A 437 -16.38 -15.46 21.06
C TYR A 437 -14.98 -15.95 21.44
N GLU A 438 -14.82 -16.58 22.62
CA GLU A 438 -13.54 -17.16 23.06
C GLU A 438 -13.06 -18.23 22.07
N HIS A 439 -13.97 -19.10 21.61
CA HIS A 439 -13.66 -20.15 20.63
C HIS A 439 -13.10 -19.55 19.32
N LEU A 440 -13.74 -18.52 18.78
CA LEU A 440 -13.31 -17.85 17.55
C LEU A 440 -11.94 -17.19 17.68
N LEU A 441 -11.59 -16.69 18.87
CA LEU A 441 -10.30 -16.06 19.15
C LEU A 441 -9.23 -17.06 19.64
N SER A 442 -9.51 -18.37 19.60
CA SER A 442 -8.60 -19.44 20.02
C SER A 442 -8.04 -19.20 21.42
N ALA A 443 -8.89 -18.80 22.36
CA ALA A 443 -8.55 -18.42 23.74
C ALA A 443 -7.54 -17.26 23.89
N ASN A 444 -7.34 -16.46 22.87
CA ASN A 444 -6.53 -15.25 22.94
C ASN A 444 -7.37 -14.08 23.46
N VAL A 445 -7.78 -14.18 24.72
CA VAL A 445 -8.62 -13.19 25.42
C VAL A 445 -7.96 -12.75 26.71
N SER A 446 -8.37 -11.59 27.23
CA SER A 446 -7.76 -10.99 28.42
C SER A 446 -8.28 -11.56 29.74
N ALA A 447 -7.57 -11.30 30.86
CA ALA A 447 -8.09 -11.59 32.21
C ALA A 447 -9.45 -10.92 32.48
N ALA A 448 -9.63 -9.68 32.02
CA ALA A 448 -10.89 -8.96 32.14
C ALA A 448 -12.05 -9.64 31.42
N PHE A 449 -11.81 -10.29 30.29
CA PHE A 449 -12.84 -11.09 29.60
C PHE A 449 -13.33 -12.26 30.47
N TYR A 450 -12.42 -13.03 31.07
CA TYR A 450 -12.78 -14.13 31.94
C TYR A 450 -13.54 -13.66 33.18
N TYR A 451 -13.11 -12.57 33.79
CA TYR A 451 -13.82 -11.94 34.90
C TYR A 451 -15.23 -11.49 34.49
N GLU A 452 -15.38 -10.90 33.32
CA GLU A 452 -16.68 -10.48 32.82
C GLU A 452 -17.64 -11.66 32.59
N ARG A 453 -17.16 -12.76 32.01
CA ARG A 453 -17.98 -13.96 31.80
C ARG A 453 -18.30 -14.65 33.11
N GLU A 454 -17.36 -14.73 34.02
CA GLU A 454 -17.55 -15.22 35.38
C GLU A 454 -18.74 -14.54 36.07
N GLN A 455 -18.81 -13.21 36.03
CA GLN A 455 -19.92 -12.45 36.62
C GLN A 455 -21.28 -12.89 36.05
N LEU A 456 -21.39 -13.15 34.75
CA LEU A 456 -22.61 -13.64 34.10
C LEU A 456 -22.92 -15.10 34.47
N GLU A 457 -21.91 -15.94 34.60
CA GLU A 457 -22.01 -17.31 35.01
C GLU A 457 -22.50 -17.44 36.46
N MET A 458 -22.05 -16.54 37.34
CA MET A 458 -22.55 -16.43 38.70
C MET A 458 -24.05 -16.12 38.74
N GLN A 459 -24.54 -15.19 37.87
CA GLN A 459 -25.98 -14.89 37.74
C GLN A 459 -26.77 -16.10 37.25
N CYS A 460 -26.16 -16.95 36.42
CA CYS A 460 -26.77 -18.18 35.94
C CYS A 460 -26.67 -19.35 36.91
N ARG A 461 -25.99 -19.21 38.05
CA ARG A 461 -25.60 -20.28 39.00
C ARG A 461 -24.72 -21.38 38.35
N MET A 462 -23.92 -20.99 37.36
CA MET A 462 -22.94 -21.84 36.67
C MET A 462 -21.61 -21.83 37.43
N TYR A 463 -21.64 -22.13 38.71
CA TYR A 463 -20.54 -21.87 39.66
C TYR A 463 -19.23 -22.58 39.29
N GLN A 464 -19.28 -23.76 38.67
CA GLN A 464 -18.06 -24.45 38.28
C GLN A 464 -17.38 -23.77 37.08
N GLN A 465 -18.17 -23.27 36.13
CA GLN A 465 -17.66 -22.50 35.01
C GLN A 465 -17.08 -21.17 35.50
N ALA A 466 -17.80 -20.47 36.38
CA ALA A 466 -17.33 -19.25 37.01
C ALA A 466 -15.99 -19.44 37.74
N LEU A 467 -15.83 -20.61 38.44
CA LEU A 467 -14.55 -20.91 39.08
C LEU A 467 -13.43 -21.09 38.06
N ASN A 468 -13.68 -21.82 36.97
CA ASN A 468 -12.67 -21.99 35.92
C ASN A 468 -12.26 -20.65 35.29
N ASP A 469 -13.21 -19.76 35.09
CA ASP A 469 -12.95 -18.45 34.50
C ASP A 469 -12.16 -17.52 35.42
N ILE A 470 -12.55 -17.45 36.70
CA ILE A 470 -11.82 -16.61 37.64
C ILE A 470 -10.40 -17.16 37.93
N ASP A 471 -10.21 -18.48 37.89
CA ASP A 471 -8.88 -19.10 37.97
C ASP A 471 -7.99 -18.71 36.78
N ARG A 472 -8.58 -18.60 35.58
CA ARG A 472 -7.87 -18.08 34.40
C ARG A 472 -7.55 -16.60 34.53
N ALA A 473 -8.50 -15.78 35.04
CA ALA A 473 -8.28 -14.36 35.25
C ALA A 473 -7.12 -14.11 36.23
N THR A 474 -7.08 -14.82 37.38
CA THR A 474 -5.98 -14.73 38.36
C THR A 474 -4.65 -15.26 37.83
N THR A 475 -4.68 -16.20 36.88
CA THR A 475 -3.46 -16.72 36.22
C THR A 475 -2.90 -15.73 35.22
N LEU A 476 -3.77 -15.05 34.46
CA LEU A 476 -3.38 -14.07 33.44
C LEU A 476 -2.96 -12.74 34.05
N ASP A 477 -3.56 -12.36 35.19
CA ASP A 477 -3.23 -11.14 35.93
C ASP A 477 -3.16 -11.45 37.43
N ALA A 478 -1.98 -11.83 37.88
CA ALA A 478 -1.73 -12.27 39.26
C ALA A 478 -1.51 -11.11 40.25
N ILE A 479 -1.67 -9.87 39.83
CA ILE A 479 -1.48 -8.68 40.67
C ILE A 479 -2.78 -7.87 40.88
N GLU A 480 -3.89 -8.26 40.25
CA GLU A 480 -5.18 -7.63 40.40
C GLU A 480 -5.94 -8.18 41.62
N PRO A 481 -6.10 -7.43 42.74
CA PRO A 481 -6.74 -7.94 43.95
C PRO A 481 -8.20 -8.29 43.76
N LEU A 482 -8.91 -7.62 42.83
CA LEU A 482 -10.31 -7.90 42.53
C LEU A 482 -10.53 -9.35 42.11
N TYR A 483 -9.68 -9.89 41.24
CA TYR A 483 -9.84 -11.26 40.75
C TYR A 483 -9.67 -12.29 41.86
N PHE A 484 -8.74 -12.07 42.79
CA PHE A 484 -8.59 -12.95 43.97
C PHE A 484 -9.73 -12.83 44.94
N ALA A 485 -10.33 -11.64 45.13
CA ALA A 485 -11.51 -11.48 45.96
C ALA A 485 -12.71 -12.23 45.35
N GLU A 486 -12.95 -12.09 44.04
CA GLU A 486 -14.01 -12.82 43.35
C GLU A 486 -13.73 -14.32 43.35
N GLN A 487 -12.50 -14.77 43.14
CA GLN A 487 -12.11 -16.16 43.28
C GLN A 487 -12.47 -16.70 44.68
N ALA A 488 -12.29 -15.91 45.73
CA ALA A 488 -12.70 -16.32 47.07
C ALA A 488 -14.24 -16.46 47.19
N VAL A 489 -15.00 -15.53 46.56
CA VAL A 489 -16.46 -15.62 46.52
C VAL A 489 -16.93 -16.87 45.79
N VAL A 490 -16.38 -17.17 44.61
CA VAL A 490 -16.76 -18.31 43.81
C VAL A 490 -16.39 -19.63 44.53
N ASN A 491 -15.17 -19.73 45.11
CA ASN A 491 -14.73 -20.87 45.90
C ASN A 491 -15.68 -21.12 47.09
N TYR A 492 -16.08 -20.07 47.76
CA TYR A 492 -17.06 -20.17 48.82
C TYR A 492 -18.41 -20.71 48.34
N ARG A 493 -18.90 -20.27 47.17
CA ARG A 493 -20.15 -20.72 46.55
C ARG A 493 -20.14 -22.21 46.18
N VAL A 494 -18.99 -22.75 45.77
CA VAL A 494 -18.81 -24.19 45.43
C VAL A 494 -18.44 -25.03 46.67
N GLY A 495 -18.33 -24.43 47.85
CA GLY A 495 -18.04 -25.11 49.11
C GLY A 495 -16.55 -25.36 49.40
N GLN A 496 -15.65 -24.77 48.63
CA GLN A 496 -14.19 -24.86 48.79
C GLN A 496 -13.71 -23.79 49.76
N ILE A 497 -14.01 -23.97 51.05
CA ILE A 497 -13.84 -22.91 52.09
C ILE A 497 -12.34 -22.60 52.31
N ASP A 498 -11.45 -23.57 52.26
CA ASP A 498 -10.03 -23.35 52.51
C ASP A 498 -9.36 -22.62 51.34
N GLU A 499 -9.76 -22.92 50.11
CA GLU A 499 -9.38 -22.21 48.88
C GLU A 499 -9.90 -20.77 48.87
N ALA A 500 -11.18 -20.56 49.30
CA ALA A 500 -11.77 -19.26 49.45
C ALA A 500 -10.95 -18.37 50.45
N MET A 501 -10.58 -18.93 51.62
CA MET A 501 -9.73 -18.24 52.58
C MET A 501 -8.34 -17.92 52.00
N THR A 502 -7.77 -18.78 51.19
CA THR A 502 -6.47 -18.58 50.57
C THR A 502 -6.52 -17.45 49.55
N ALA A 503 -7.53 -17.47 48.68
CA ALA A 503 -7.75 -16.40 47.70
C ALA A 503 -8.03 -15.04 48.37
N ALA A 504 -8.89 -15.00 49.40
CA ALA A 504 -9.16 -13.79 50.14
C ALA A 504 -7.91 -13.19 50.79
N ARG A 505 -7.03 -14.02 51.37
CA ARG A 505 -5.75 -13.56 51.92
C ARG A 505 -4.79 -13.06 50.84
N GLN A 506 -4.82 -13.64 49.65
CA GLN A 506 -4.01 -13.17 48.53
C GLN A 506 -4.50 -11.78 48.06
N ALA A 507 -5.82 -11.57 47.95
CA ALA A 507 -6.37 -10.26 47.66
C ALA A 507 -5.94 -9.18 48.71
N ILE A 508 -6.04 -9.51 50.00
CA ILE A 508 -5.60 -8.64 51.10
C ILE A 508 -4.09 -8.37 51.05
N LYS A 509 -3.28 -9.33 50.66
CA LYS A 509 -1.83 -9.15 50.48
C LYS A 509 -1.50 -8.20 49.36
N LEU A 510 -2.28 -8.20 48.30
CA LEU A 510 -2.12 -7.30 47.15
C LEU A 510 -2.61 -5.90 47.44
N ASP A 511 -3.74 -5.80 48.14
CA ASP A 511 -4.36 -4.55 48.59
C ASP A 511 -5.00 -4.74 49.99
N ASP A 512 -4.38 -4.21 51.04
CA ASP A 512 -4.84 -4.31 52.41
C ASP A 512 -6.04 -3.36 52.75
N THR A 513 -6.46 -2.58 51.74
CA THR A 513 -7.65 -1.74 51.80
C THR A 513 -8.87 -2.35 51.10
N PHE A 514 -8.72 -3.57 50.50
CA PHE A 514 -9.79 -4.21 49.76
C PHE A 514 -10.85 -4.84 50.68
N ALA A 515 -11.88 -4.09 51.00
CA ALA A 515 -12.89 -4.42 52.00
C ALA A 515 -13.61 -5.77 51.73
N ASP A 516 -13.98 -6.06 50.47
CA ASP A 516 -14.67 -7.29 50.10
C ASP A 516 -13.87 -8.55 50.45
N ALA A 517 -12.55 -8.51 50.31
CA ALA A 517 -11.69 -9.65 50.66
C ALA A 517 -11.72 -9.94 52.18
N TYR A 518 -11.75 -8.91 53.01
CA TYR A 518 -11.93 -9.09 54.46
C TYR A 518 -13.31 -9.64 54.80
N ARG A 519 -14.37 -9.19 54.14
CA ARG A 519 -15.72 -9.71 54.32
C ARG A 519 -15.81 -11.21 54.03
N ILE A 520 -15.34 -11.62 52.86
CA ILE A 520 -15.40 -13.04 52.49
C ILE A 520 -14.50 -13.92 53.37
N LEU A 521 -13.31 -13.43 53.75
CA LEU A 521 -12.44 -14.09 54.73
C LEU A 521 -13.17 -14.31 56.07
N GLY A 522 -13.82 -13.25 56.58
CA GLY A 522 -14.59 -13.32 57.83
C GLY A 522 -15.75 -14.31 57.78
N ILE A 523 -16.48 -14.39 56.65
CA ILE A 523 -17.55 -15.37 56.45
C ILE A 523 -16.96 -16.80 56.47
N CYS A 524 -15.90 -17.08 55.73
CA CYS A 524 -15.23 -18.36 55.72
C CYS A 524 -14.71 -18.81 57.08
N LEU A 525 -14.11 -17.87 57.85
CA LEU A 525 -13.63 -18.13 59.22
C LEU A 525 -14.75 -18.45 60.17
N ASN A 526 -15.90 -17.80 60.04
CA ASN A 526 -17.09 -18.12 60.85
C ASN A 526 -17.61 -19.51 60.56
N ASP A 527 -17.68 -19.94 59.31
CA ASP A 527 -18.10 -21.29 58.92
C ASP A 527 -17.13 -22.38 59.42
N LYS A 528 -15.84 -22.03 59.55
CA LYS A 528 -14.81 -22.85 60.18
C LYS A 528 -14.83 -22.80 61.70
N LYS A 529 -15.83 -22.07 62.31
CA LYS A 529 -15.98 -21.90 63.75
C LYS A 529 -14.81 -21.12 64.41
N LYS A 530 -14.08 -20.33 63.69
CA LYS A 530 -13.02 -19.42 64.17
C LYS A 530 -13.59 -18.04 64.47
N THR A 531 -14.53 -17.99 65.38
CA THR A 531 -15.37 -16.81 65.64
C THR A 531 -14.58 -15.55 65.98
N ALA A 532 -13.49 -15.65 66.75
CA ALA A 532 -12.67 -14.48 67.10
C ALA A 532 -11.99 -13.85 65.87
N GLU A 533 -11.36 -14.71 65.06
CA GLU A 533 -10.70 -14.27 63.79
C GLU A 533 -11.75 -13.73 62.81
N ALA A 534 -12.94 -14.36 62.74
CA ALA A 534 -14.05 -13.93 61.88
C ALA A 534 -14.50 -12.48 62.24
N LYS A 535 -14.72 -12.22 63.53
CA LYS A 535 -15.09 -10.88 64.00
C LYS A 535 -14.03 -9.82 63.70
N GLN A 536 -12.75 -10.17 63.81
CA GLN A 536 -11.67 -9.24 63.46
C GLN A 536 -11.66 -8.91 61.95
N ALA A 537 -11.78 -9.91 61.09
CA ALA A 537 -11.81 -9.69 59.65
C ALA A 537 -13.05 -8.86 59.23
N LEU A 538 -14.23 -9.19 59.76
CA LEU A 538 -15.44 -8.45 59.43
C LEU A 538 -15.40 -7.02 59.99
N GLN A 539 -14.84 -6.79 61.20
CA GLN A 539 -14.65 -5.44 61.69
C GLN A 539 -13.73 -4.62 60.79
N LYS A 540 -12.64 -5.23 60.30
CA LYS A 540 -11.75 -4.55 59.35
C LYS A 540 -12.48 -4.17 58.07
N ALA A 541 -13.33 -5.05 57.54
CA ALA A 541 -14.17 -4.75 56.36
C ALA A 541 -15.12 -3.56 56.64
N VAL A 542 -15.74 -3.52 57.83
CA VAL A 542 -16.61 -2.41 58.23
C VAL A 542 -15.82 -1.10 58.36
N ASP A 543 -14.63 -1.16 58.96
CA ASP A 543 -13.74 0.01 59.09
C ASP A 543 -13.28 0.56 57.72
N LEU A 544 -13.25 -0.29 56.72
CA LEU A 544 -12.97 0.06 55.31
C LEU A 544 -14.22 0.48 54.53
N GLY A 545 -15.39 0.52 55.18
CA GLY A 545 -16.63 1.02 54.60
C GLY A 545 -17.57 -0.04 54.00
N ASP A 546 -17.35 -1.33 54.23
CA ASP A 546 -18.26 -2.39 53.77
C ASP A 546 -19.49 -2.52 54.63
N GLU A 547 -20.61 -1.93 54.21
CA GLU A 547 -21.90 -2.01 54.89
C GLU A 547 -22.48 -3.43 54.97
N LEU A 548 -22.16 -4.31 54.02
CA LEU A 548 -22.60 -5.71 54.03
C LEU A 548 -21.89 -6.50 55.13
N ALA A 549 -20.62 -6.23 55.38
CA ALA A 549 -19.86 -6.84 56.47
C ALA A 549 -20.45 -6.55 57.83
N LYS A 550 -21.02 -5.36 58.06
CA LYS A 550 -21.69 -4.97 59.29
C LYS A 550 -22.88 -5.91 59.59
N SER A 551 -23.71 -6.15 58.59
CA SER A 551 -24.87 -7.01 58.74
C SER A 551 -24.50 -8.49 59.03
N VAL A 552 -23.32 -8.92 58.53
CA VAL A 552 -22.79 -10.26 58.84
C VAL A 552 -22.22 -10.31 60.26
N LEU A 553 -21.45 -9.27 60.66
CA LEU A 553 -20.82 -9.18 61.98
C LEU A 553 -21.85 -9.23 63.11
N GLU A 554 -22.98 -8.53 62.96
CA GLU A 554 -24.09 -8.50 63.95
C GLU A 554 -24.75 -9.88 64.12
N LYS A 555 -24.69 -10.77 63.14
CA LYS A 555 -25.27 -12.11 63.23
C LYS A 555 -24.36 -13.16 63.85
N ILE A 556 -23.07 -12.85 64.02
CA ILE A 556 -22.10 -13.78 64.62
C ILE A 556 -22.18 -13.69 66.15
N LYS A 557 -22.68 -14.77 66.75
CA LYS A 557 -22.84 -14.94 68.20
C LYS A 557 -21.52 -15.11 68.94
#